data_fb3ad70173acb8612d0289bddc4232ee
#
_entry.id   fb3ad70173acb8612d0289bddc4232ee
#
_cell.length_a   1.000
_cell.length_b   1.000
_cell.length_c   1.000
_cell.angle_alpha   90.00
_cell.angle_beta   90.00
_cell.angle_gamma   90.00
#
_symmetry.space_group_name_H-M   'P 1'
#
loop_
_entity.id
_entity.type
_entity.pdbx_description
1 polymer ?
#
loop_
_entity_poly.entity_id
_entity_poly.type
_entity_poly.pdbx_seq_one_letter_code
_entity_poly.pdbx_strand_id
1 'polypeptide(L)'
;MNDTSTLSNTHKPPASIALKELNIPHRIFVHETPVTSFEQAAADRGQRAGQIVRSILFNIRPEEYLMVLVAGPDQIDWRKLRQYVKRSRIRMATEEEVLAVTGYRIGTVSPFGVRNPVQVLIDASVLKEEEVSIGSGVRSTAIILKSADLRRALRNSEIVDFLEKE
;
A
#
# COMPACT_ATOMS: atom_id res chain seq x y z
N MET A 1 -36.36 -4.80 8.41
CA MET A 1 -35.39 -3.71 8.18
C MET A 1 -34.00 -4.28 8.09
N ASN A 2 -33.43 -4.23 6.92
CA ASN A 2 -32.05 -4.69 6.77
C ASN A 2 -31.13 -3.70 7.48
N ASP A 3 -30.44 -4.19 8.48
CA ASP A 3 -29.46 -3.40 9.18
C ASP A 3 -28.22 -3.26 8.28
N THR A 4 -28.22 -2.21 7.46
CA THR A 4 -27.13 -1.89 6.57
C THR A 4 -25.82 -1.63 7.31
N SER A 5 -25.90 -1.29 8.62
CA SER A 5 -24.69 -1.05 9.41
C SER A 5 -23.93 -2.34 9.70
N THR A 6 -24.63 -3.44 9.96
CA THR A 6 -23.98 -4.74 10.22
C THR A 6 -23.33 -5.30 8.97
N LEU A 7 -24.03 -5.19 7.81
CA LEU A 7 -23.47 -5.61 6.53
C LEU A 7 -22.24 -4.77 6.14
N SER A 8 -22.30 -3.46 6.38
CA SER A 8 -21.16 -2.58 6.06
C SER A 8 -19.93 -2.88 6.91
N ASN A 9 -20.11 -3.31 8.18
CA ASN A 9 -19.00 -3.68 9.05
C ASN A 9 -18.38 -5.01 8.64
N THR A 10 -19.19 -5.98 8.19
CA THR A 10 -18.70 -7.29 7.76
C THR A 10 -17.90 -7.21 6.47
N HIS A 11 -18.20 -6.21 5.62
CA HIS A 11 -17.55 -6.05 4.32
C HIS A 11 -16.54 -4.91 4.26
N LYS A 12 -16.27 -4.25 5.40
CA LYS A 12 -15.26 -3.17 5.43
C LYS A 12 -13.88 -3.74 5.26
N PRO A 13 -13.08 -3.15 4.36
CA PRO A 13 -11.70 -3.59 4.17
C PRO A 13 -10.89 -3.43 5.47
N PRO A 14 -10.00 -4.40 5.76
CA PRO A 14 -9.18 -4.33 6.97
C PRO A 14 -8.37 -3.04 7.11
N ALA A 15 -7.85 -2.51 5.99
CA ALA A 15 -7.11 -1.25 6.02
C ALA A 15 -8.00 -0.08 6.44
N SER A 16 -9.27 -0.08 6.02
CA SER A 16 -10.22 0.97 6.42
C SER A 16 -10.51 0.92 7.92
N ILE A 17 -10.67 -0.28 8.47
CA ILE A 17 -10.89 -0.46 9.90
C ILE A 17 -9.69 0.10 10.68
N ALA A 18 -8.48 -0.24 10.26
CA ALA A 18 -7.25 0.24 10.92
C ALA A 18 -7.13 1.76 10.84
N LEU A 19 -7.43 2.36 9.69
CA LEU A 19 -7.38 3.81 9.52
C LEU A 19 -8.42 4.54 10.38
N LYS A 20 -9.60 3.96 10.55
CA LYS A 20 -10.62 4.52 11.45
C LYS A 20 -10.16 4.52 12.89
N GLU A 21 -9.51 3.45 13.33
CA GLU A 21 -8.95 3.39 14.68
C GLU A 21 -7.89 4.47 14.92
N LEU A 22 -7.17 4.86 13.86
CA LEU A 22 -6.17 5.93 13.91
C LEU A 22 -6.77 7.32 13.68
N ASN A 23 -8.08 7.42 13.47
CA ASN A 23 -8.78 8.67 13.16
C ASN A 23 -8.23 9.34 11.88
N ILE A 24 -7.93 8.53 10.87
CA ILE A 24 -7.42 9.00 9.59
C ILE A 24 -8.56 9.08 8.57
N PRO A 25 -8.88 10.28 8.05
CA PRO A 25 -9.92 10.43 7.04
C PRO A 25 -9.55 9.70 5.75
N HIS A 26 -10.49 9.00 5.18
CA HIS A 26 -10.31 8.28 3.92
C HIS A 26 -11.67 7.91 3.34
N ARG A 27 -11.67 7.47 2.08
CA ARG A 27 -12.86 6.91 1.46
C ARG A 27 -12.52 5.58 0.80
N ILE A 28 -13.52 4.73 0.67
CA ILE A 28 -13.38 3.41 0.05
C ILE A 28 -13.90 3.51 -1.38
N PHE A 29 -13.10 3.06 -2.33
CA PHE A 29 -13.51 2.97 -3.74
C PHE A 29 -13.67 1.51 -4.12
N VAL A 30 -14.83 1.15 -4.66
CA VAL A 30 -15.12 -0.21 -5.14
C VAL A 30 -15.20 -0.18 -6.66
N HIS A 31 -14.36 -0.98 -7.33
CA HIS A 31 -14.40 -1.13 -8.78
C HIS A 31 -15.62 -1.98 -9.17
N GLU A 32 -16.38 -1.53 -10.15
CA GLU A 32 -17.54 -2.27 -10.64
C GLU A 32 -17.14 -3.48 -11.49
N THR A 33 -15.98 -3.40 -12.15
CA THR A 33 -15.42 -4.46 -12.97
C THR A 33 -14.03 -4.82 -12.50
N PRO A 34 -13.53 -6.05 -12.77
CA PRO A 34 -12.18 -6.41 -12.40
C PRO A 34 -11.14 -5.47 -12.98
N VAL A 35 -10.12 -5.15 -12.18
CA VAL A 35 -9.00 -4.32 -12.60
C VAL A 35 -8.12 -5.13 -13.56
N THR A 36 -7.89 -4.62 -14.76
CA THR A 36 -7.09 -5.29 -15.79
C THR A 36 -5.75 -4.60 -16.05
N SER A 37 -5.62 -3.33 -15.65
CA SER A 37 -4.38 -2.58 -15.81
C SER A 37 -4.26 -1.48 -14.77
N PHE A 38 -3.05 -0.99 -14.60
CA PHE A 38 -2.74 0.12 -13.68
C PHE A 38 -3.46 1.40 -14.14
N GLU A 39 -3.43 1.66 -15.44
CA GLU A 39 -4.06 2.84 -16.04
C GLU A 39 -5.58 2.79 -15.93
N GLN A 40 -6.17 1.62 -16.12
CA GLN A 40 -7.62 1.45 -15.96
C GLN A 40 -8.04 1.69 -14.52
N ALA A 41 -7.27 1.15 -13.55
CA ALA A 41 -7.56 1.35 -12.15
C ALA A 41 -7.54 2.84 -11.78
N ALA A 42 -6.55 3.57 -12.28
CA ALA A 42 -6.46 5.01 -12.05
C ALA A 42 -7.65 5.75 -12.64
N ALA A 43 -7.98 5.46 -13.91
CA ALA A 43 -9.10 6.09 -14.60
C ALA A 43 -10.43 5.84 -13.86
N ASP A 44 -10.67 4.61 -13.42
CA ASP A 44 -11.88 4.27 -12.67
C ASP A 44 -12.00 5.07 -11.38
N ARG A 45 -10.88 5.35 -10.72
CA ARG A 45 -10.83 6.10 -9.46
C ARG A 45 -10.85 7.61 -9.67
N GLY A 46 -10.83 8.09 -10.93
CA GLY A 46 -10.69 9.51 -11.22
C GLY A 46 -9.30 10.02 -10.90
N GLN A 47 -8.30 9.19 -11.01
CA GLN A 47 -6.91 9.49 -10.64
C GLN A 47 -5.97 9.30 -11.83
N ARG A 48 -4.75 9.80 -11.68
CA ARG A 48 -3.65 9.50 -12.58
C ARG A 48 -2.87 8.29 -12.03
N ALA A 49 -2.13 7.61 -12.90
CA ALA A 49 -1.31 6.47 -12.50
C ALA A 49 -0.35 6.81 -11.35
N GLY A 50 0.21 8.02 -11.35
CA GLY A 50 1.11 8.50 -10.29
C GLY A 50 0.46 8.65 -8.92
N GLN A 51 -0.84 8.55 -8.82
CA GLN A 51 -1.57 8.62 -7.55
C GLN A 51 -1.83 7.24 -6.93
N ILE A 52 -1.52 6.16 -7.65
CA ILE A 52 -1.68 4.81 -7.11
C ILE A 52 -0.40 4.40 -6.39
N VAL A 53 -0.52 4.10 -5.11
CA VAL A 53 0.60 3.64 -4.28
C VAL A 53 0.62 2.12 -4.24
N ARG A 54 1.78 1.55 -4.59
CA ARG A 54 2.03 0.11 -4.48
C ARG A 54 2.74 -0.13 -3.14
N SER A 55 2.28 -1.11 -2.41
CA SER A 55 2.91 -1.57 -1.16
C SER A 55 3.68 -2.84 -1.48
N ILE A 56 5.01 -2.74 -1.56
CA ILE A 56 5.87 -3.84 -1.99
C ILE A 56 6.62 -4.39 -0.78
N LEU A 57 6.48 -5.69 -0.54
CA LEU A 57 7.17 -6.36 0.56
C LEU A 57 8.45 -7.02 0.05
N PHE A 58 9.56 -6.72 0.73
CA PHE A 58 10.87 -7.30 0.43
C PHE A 58 11.33 -8.18 1.58
N ASN A 59 11.95 -9.30 1.25
CA ASN A 59 12.70 -10.09 2.22
C ASN A 59 14.14 -9.56 2.23
N ILE A 60 14.57 -9.05 3.37
CA ILE A 60 15.87 -8.40 3.50
C ILE A 60 16.89 -9.22 4.31
N ARG A 61 16.40 -10.16 5.12
CA ARG A 61 17.18 -11.13 5.89
C ARG A 61 16.27 -12.32 6.15
N PRO A 62 16.78 -13.48 6.56
CA PRO A 62 15.91 -14.59 6.95
C PRO A 62 14.86 -14.11 7.96
N GLU A 63 13.60 -14.35 7.64
CA GLU A 63 12.44 -13.99 8.47
C GLU A 63 12.30 -12.50 8.78
N GLU A 64 13.01 -11.63 8.05
CA GLU A 64 12.93 -10.19 8.23
C GLU A 64 12.45 -9.52 6.94
N TYR A 65 11.47 -8.64 7.05
CA TYR A 65 10.79 -8.04 5.90
C TYR A 65 10.76 -6.53 6.01
N LEU A 66 10.66 -5.89 4.86
CA LEU A 66 10.57 -4.44 4.72
C LEU A 66 9.50 -4.13 3.69
N MET A 67 8.57 -3.24 4.03
CA MET A 67 7.56 -2.76 3.09
C MET A 67 7.97 -1.39 2.57
N VAL A 68 7.93 -1.21 1.24
CA VAL A 68 8.21 0.09 0.62
C VAL A 68 6.97 0.55 -0.14
N LEU A 69 6.52 1.77 0.15
CA LEU A 69 5.41 2.38 -0.56
C LEU A 69 5.96 3.25 -1.68
N VAL A 70 5.54 2.97 -2.91
CA VAL A 70 5.94 3.75 -4.08
C VAL A 70 4.70 4.13 -4.89
N ALA A 71 4.65 5.37 -5.37
CA ALA A 71 3.54 5.85 -6.20
C ALA A 71 3.88 5.70 -7.67
N GLY A 72 2.88 5.33 -8.46
CA GLY A 72 3.03 5.18 -9.90
C GLY A 72 3.68 3.86 -10.31
N PRO A 73 3.88 3.68 -11.63
CA PRO A 73 4.38 2.42 -12.19
C PRO A 73 5.90 2.32 -12.25
N ASP A 74 6.64 3.33 -11.83
CA ASP A 74 8.10 3.36 -11.97
C ASP A 74 8.76 2.24 -11.16
N GLN A 75 9.90 1.78 -11.64
CA GLN A 75 10.62 0.66 -11.05
C GLN A 75 11.46 1.07 -9.85
N ILE A 76 11.56 0.18 -8.87
CA ILE A 76 12.50 0.33 -7.75
C ILE A 76 13.94 0.21 -8.29
N ASP A 77 14.79 1.11 -7.86
CA ASP A 77 16.24 0.99 -8.08
C ASP A 77 16.82 0.08 -7.00
N TRP A 78 17.10 -1.16 -7.38
CA TRP A 78 17.57 -2.19 -6.46
C TRP A 78 18.90 -1.83 -5.79
N ARG A 79 19.76 -1.07 -6.48
CA ARG A 79 21.04 -0.62 -5.90
C ARG A 79 20.77 0.29 -4.70
N LYS A 80 19.86 1.25 -4.84
CA LYS A 80 19.51 2.17 -3.75
C LYS A 80 18.91 1.41 -2.56
N LEU A 81 18.05 0.45 -2.83
CA LEU A 81 17.44 -0.38 -1.79
C LEU A 81 18.50 -1.19 -1.05
N ARG A 82 19.42 -1.85 -1.79
CA ARG A 82 20.51 -2.62 -1.18
C ARG A 82 21.42 -1.75 -0.33
N GLN A 83 21.74 -0.55 -0.81
CA GLN A 83 22.57 0.40 -0.05
C GLN A 83 21.90 0.83 1.25
N TYR A 84 20.59 1.08 1.20
CA TYR A 84 19.83 1.46 2.39
C TYR A 84 19.80 0.35 3.43
N VAL A 85 19.50 -0.86 3.01
CA VAL A 85 19.41 -2.03 3.87
C VAL A 85 20.80 -2.54 4.29
N LYS A 86 21.85 -2.16 3.54
CA LYS A 86 23.23 -2.62 3.72
C LYS A 86 23.35 -4.13 3.56
N ARG A 87 22.64 -4.68 2.58
CA ARG A 87 22.65 -6.09 2.24
C ARG A 87 22.68 -6.24 0.73
N SER A 88 23.47 -7.21 0.25
CA SER A 88 23.56 -7.50 -1.17
C SER A 88 22.47 -8.48 -1.65
N ARG A 89 21.96 -9.29 -0.74
CA ARG A 89 20.96 -10.33 -1.08
C ARG A 89 19.61 -9.95 -0.49
N ILE A 90 18.84 -9.25 -1.29
CA ILE A 90 17.44 -8.93 -0.99
C ILE A 90 16.60 -9.36 -2.17
N ARG A 91 15.37 -9.69 -1.92
CA ARG A 91 14.44 -10.11 -2.98
C ARG A 91 13.02 -9.66 -2.63
N MET A 92 12.15 -9.65 -3.61
CA MET A 92 10.73 -9.48 -3.33
C MET A 92 10.23 -10.69 -2.55
N ALA A 93 9.34 -10.45 -1.60
CA ALA A 93 8.68 -11.52 -0.87
C ALA A 93 7.80 -12.34 -1.82
N THR A 94 7.72 -13.64 -1.58
CA THR A 94 6.80 -14.51 -2.32
C THR A 94 5.36 -14.27 -1.90
N GLU A 95 4.41 -14.75 -2.71
CA GLU A 95 2.98 -14.64 -2.35
C GLU A 95 2.68 -15.25 -0.99
N GLU A 96 3.30 -16.39 -0.67
CA GLU A 96 3.13 -17.06 0.62
C GLU A 96 3.66 -16.20 1.76
N GLU A 97 4.82 -15.57 1.56
CA GLU A 97 5.41 -14.69 2.56
C GLU A 97 4.57 -13.43 2.77
N VAL A 98 4.08 -12.83 1.68
CA VAL A 98 3.19 -11.67 1.77
C VAL A 98 1.96 -12.00 2.61
N LEU A 99 1.32 -13.12 2.33
CA LEU A 99 0.15 -13.56 3.08
C LEU A 99 0.49 -13.81 4.54
N ALA A 100 1.59 -14.51 4.81
CA ALA A 100 2.00 -14.85 6.18
C ALA A 100 2.33 -13.59 6.99
N VAL A 101 3.04 -12.64 6.41
CA VAL A 101 3.48 -11.41 7.11
C VAL A 101 2.34 -10.42 7.25
N THR A 102 1.64 -10.12 6.16
CA THR A 102 0.66 -9.03 6.15
C THR A 102 -0.78 -9.49 6.41
N GLY A 103 -1.08 -10.75 6.13
CA GLY A 103 -2.45 -11.25 6.12
C GLY A 103 -3.20 -10.91 4.83
N TYR A 104 -2.55 -10.27 3.89
CA TYR A 104 -3.15 -9.84 2.63
C TYR A 104 -2.63 -10.66 1.45
N ARG A 105 -3.50 -10.86 0.46
CA ARG A 105 -3.10 -11.45 -0.81
C ARG A 105 -2.42 -10.41 -1.69
N ILE A 106 -1.51 -10.86 -2.55
CA ILE A 106 -0.87 -9.98 -3.54
C ILE A 106 -1.95 -9.24 -4.33
N GLY A 107 -1.69 -7.96 -4.59
CA GLY A 107 -2.63 -7.07 -5.26
C GLY A 107 -3.58 -6.33 -4.33
N THR A 108 -3.64 -6.72 -3.05
CA THR A 108 -4.52 -6.07 -2.06
C THR A 108 -3.75 -5.49 -0.88
N VAL A 109 -2.42 -5.56 -0.90
CA VAL A 109 -1.57 -5.24 0.24
C VAL A 109 -1.71 -3.77 0.66
N SER A 110 -1.81 -3.57 1.96
CA SER A 110 -1.86 -2.25 2.59
C SER A 110 -0.82 -2.20 3.72
N PRO A 111 -0.28 -1.02 4.04
CA PRO A 111 0.54 -0.88 5.24
C PRO A 111 -0.28 -0.88 6.53
N PHE A 112 -1.61 -0.81 6.44
CA PHE A 112 -2.50 -0.76 7.60
C PHE A 112 -3.23 -2.08 7.79
N GLY A 113 -3.42 -2.47 9.04
CA GLY A 113 -4.12 -3.71 9.37
C GLY A 113 -3.30 -4.96 9.10
N VAL A 114 -1.99 -4.85 9.04
CA VAL A 114 -1.11 -6.01 8.81
C VAL A 114 -1.13 -6.97 9.99
N ARG A 115 -1.01 -8.26 9.70
CA ARG A 115 -1.04 -9.32 10.72
C ARG A 115 0.15 -9.24 11.65
N ASN A 116 1.34 -8.98 11.10
CA ASN A 116 2.56 -8.86 11.87
C ASN A 116 3.19 -7.49 11.62
N PRO A 117 3.78 -6.85 12.64
CA PRO A 117 4.46 -5.58 12.44
C PRO A 117 5.57 -5.70 11.40
N VAL A 118 5.66 -4.74 10.52
CA VAL A 118 6.69 -4.65 9.49
C VAL A 118 7.15 -3.22 9.37
N GLN A 119 8.46 -3.02 9.17
CA GLN A 119 8.99 -1.69 8.91
C GLN A 119 8.46 -1.19 7.57
N VAL A 120 8.00 0.05 7.54
CA VAL A 120 7.47 0.69 6.32
C VAL A 120 8.35 1.88 5.97
N LEU A 121 8.76 1.95 4.72
CA LEU A 121 9.44 3.13 4.15
C LEU A 121 8.50 3.76 3.12
N ILE A 122 8.53 5.08 3.04
CA ILE A 122 7.69 5.83 2.11
C ILE A 122 8.59 6.47 1.06
N ASP A 123 8.46 6.06 -0.19
CA ASP A 123 9.19 6.73 -1.27
C ASP A 123 8.64 8.14 -1.47
N ALA A 124 9.52 9.08 -1.81
CA ALA A 124 9.16 10.48 -2.00
C ALA A 124 8.05 10.68 -3.04
N SER A 125 7.93 9.76 -4.01
CA SER A 125 6.88 9.79 -5.02
C SER A 125 5.47 9.81 -4.42
N VAL A 126 5.28 9.17 -3.26
CA VAL A 126 3.98 9.09 -2.58
C VAL A 126 3.50 10.47 -2.12
N LEU A 127 4.43 11.36 -1.81
CA LEU A 127 4.11 12.68 -1.27
C LEU A 127 4.04 13.78 -2.34
N LYS A 128 4.25 13.45 -3.61
CA LYS A 128 4.16 14.41 -4.71
C LYS A 128 2.72 14.79 -5.04
N GLU A 129 1.79 13.89 -4.83
CA GLU A 129 0.38 14.11 -5.11
C GLU A 129 -0.36 14.42 -3.81
N GLU A 130 -1.36 15.29 -3.88
CA GLU A 130 -2.17 15.63 -2.71
C GLU A 130 -3.04 14.45 -2.28
N GLU A 131 -3.60 13.73 -3.25
CA GLU A 131 -4.44 12.56 -3.01
C GLU A 131 -3.83 11.33 -3.64
N VAL A 132 -3.86 10.21 -2.92
CA VAL A 132 -3.34 8.93 -3.39
C VAL A 132 -4.33 7.82 -3.06
N SER A 133 -4.15 6.67 -3.70
CA SER A 133 -4.89 5.45 -3.34
C SER A 133 -3.92 4.34 -2.96
N ILE A 134 -4.34 3.52 -2.00
CA ILE A 134 -3.56 2.39 -1.48
C ILE A 134 -4.41 1.13 -1.49
N GLY A 135 -3.76 -0.03 -1.32
CA GLY A 135 -4.46 -1.29 -1.14
C GLY A 135 -5.35 -1.29 0.08
N SER A 136 -6.44 -2.01 0.02
CA SER A 136 -7.45 -2.06 1.08
C SER A 136 -7.45 -3.37 1.87
N GLY A 137 -6.82 -4.43 1.32
CA GLY A 137 -6.93 -5.80 1.81
C GLY A 137 -8.03 -6.60 1.13
N VAL A 138 -8.83 -5.98 0.26
CA VAL A 138 -9.92 -6.63 -0.48
C VAL A 138 -9.74 -6.37 -1.97
N ARG A 139 -9.94 -7.41 -2.78
CA ARG A 139 -9.86 -7.28 -4.25
C ARG A 139 -10.87 -6.28 -4.79
N SER A 140 -10.50 -5.61 -5.86
CA SER A 140 -11.32 -4.63 -6.57
C SER A 140 -11.77 -3.47 -5.68
N THR A 141 -11.03 -3.20 -4.62
CA THR A 141 -11.34 -2.17 -3.63
C THR A 141 -10.06 -1.41 -3.29
N ALA A 142 -10.15 -0.11 -3.21
CA ALA A 142 -9.02 0.75 -2.87
C ALA A 142 -9.39 1.72 -1.76
N ILE A 143 -8.40 2.18 -1.04
CA ILE A 143 -8.54 3.27 -0.08
C ILE A 143 -7.99 4.53 -0.72
N ILE A 144 -8.76 5.59 -0.72
CA ILE A 144 -8.34 6.91 -1.23
C ILE A 144 -8.23 7.86 -0.06
N LEU A 145 -7.09 8.53 0.06
CA LEU A 145 -6.82 9.45 1.16
C LEU A 145 -5.81 10.50 0.72
N LYS A 146 -5.71 11.55 1.52
CA LYS A 146 -4.69 12.57 1.29
C LYS A 146 -3.32 12.01 1.65
N SER A 147 -2.31 12.34 0.85
CA SER A 147 -0.94 11.90 1.12
C SER A 147 -0.43 12.44 2.47
N ALA A 148 -0.84 13.65 2.86
CA ALA A 148 -0.51 14.19 4.18
C ALA A 148 -1.09 13.34 5.31
N ASP A 149 -2.30 12.82 5.15
CA ASP A 149 -2.92 11.94 6.14
C ASP A 149 -2.22 10.57 6.18
N LEU A 150 -1.82 10.05 5.03
CA LEU A 150 -1.03 8.83 4.95
C LEU A 150 0.30 9.01 5.71
N ARG A 151 0.97 10.13 5.46
CA ARG A 151 2.23 10.46 6.15
C ARG A 151 2.03 10.54 7.66
N ARG A 152 0.95 11.18 8.09
CA ARG A 152 0.62 11.30 9.52
C ARG A 152 0.36 9.93 10.16
N ALA A 153 -0.34 9.05 9.45
CA ALA A 153 -0.61 7.70 9.94
C ALA A 153 0.68 6.86 10.07
N LEU A 154 1.66 7.14 9.21
CA LEU A 154 2.96 6.44 9.17
C LEU A 154 4.10 7.38 9.59
N ARG A 155 3.86 8.21 10.59
CA ARG A 155 4.79 9.28 11.00
C ARG A 155 6.19 8.80 11.38
N ASN A 156 6.33 7.56 11.79
CA ASN A 156 7.62 6.98 12.17
C ASN A 156 8.37 6.35 10.99
N SER A 157 7.75 6.34 9.81
CA SER A 157 8.38 5.78 8.61
C SER A 157 9.32 6.79 7.97
N GLU A 158 10.50 6.35 7.55
CA GLU A 158 11.44 7.21 6.84
C GLU A 158 10.96 7.46 5.40
N ILE A 159 11.27 8.65 4.90
CA ILE A 159 11.05 9.01 3.50
C ILE A 159 12.32 8.69 2.73
N VAL A 160 12.18 7.96 1.63
CA VAL A 160 13.31 7.50 0.82
C VAL A 160 13.10 7.88 -0.65
N ASP A 161 14.13 7.73 -1.46
CA ASP A 161 14.09 8.00 -2.89
C ASP A 161 14.68 6.78 -3.61
N PHE A 162 13.82 5.78 -3.84
CA PHE A 162 14.23 4.46 -4.34
C PHE A 162 13.83 4.19 -5.79
N LEU A 163 13.13 5.09 -6.46
CA LEU A 163 12.74 4.85 -7.83
C LEU A 163 13.90 5.11 -8.80
N GLU A 164 13.90 4.36 -9.90
CA GLU A 164 14.84 4.59 -10.98
C GLU A 164 14.58 5.98 -11.57
N LYS A 165 15.65 6.70 -11.86
CA LYS A 165 15.56 8.00 -12.54
C LYS A 165 15.85 7.81 -14.01
N GLU A 166 15.00 8.39 -14.85
CA GLU A 166 15.26 8.44 -16.28
C GLU A 166 16.43 9.38 -16.60
#